data_5adfddcb48310009ad7fc4327d252969
#
_entry.id   5adfddcb48310009ad7fc4327d252969
#
_cell.length_a   1.000
_cell.length_b   1.000
_cell.length_c   1.000
_cell.angle_alpha   90.00
_cell.angle_beta   90.00
_cell.angle_gamma   90.00
#
_symmetry.space_group_name_H-M   'P 1'
#
loop_
_entity.id
_entity.type
_entity.pdbx_description
1 polymer ?
#
loop_
_entity_poly.entity_id
_entity_poly.type
_entity_poly.pdbx_seq_one_letter_code
_entity_poly.pdbx_strand_id
1 'polypeptide(L)'
;MSNVKIGAVIYAPKVTVIWGIIADFFKGEGFPVEPVFYKDYVSQIDGLMNGEIDIAWNSPLAWVDAYIRTKGKALDGSMRDTDRDRQTYLVVRKDSGIESIEDL
;
A
#
# COMPACT_ATOMS: atom_id res chain seq x y z
N MET A 1 7.52 -24.76 -6.69
CA MET A 1 6.89 -23.90 -5.68
C MET A 1 6.45 -22.61 -6.36
N SER A 2 5.19 -22.24 -6.22
CA SER A 2 4.71 -20.97 -6.78
C SER A 2 5.31 -19.80 -6.03
N ASN A 3 5.57 -18.70 -6.75
CA ASN A 3 6.05 -17.47 -6.14
C ASN A 3 4.96 -16.84 -5.29
N VAL A 4 5.34 -16.18 -4.22
CA VAL A 4 4.44 -15.32 -3.45
C VAL A 4 4.16 -14.05 -4.27
N LYS A 5 2.89 -13.75 -4.46
CA LYS A 5 2.46 -12.59 -5.24
C LYS A 5 2.19 -11.40 -4.32
N ILE A 6 2.89 -10.29 -4.58
CA ILE A 6 2.75 -9.05 -3.81
C ILE A 6 2.15 -7.97 -4.69
N GLY A 7 0.97 -7.49 -4.32
CA GLY A 7 0.33 -6.38 -5.00
C GLY A 7 0.93 -5.04 -4.62
N ALA A 8 1.10 -4.17 -5.60
CA ALA A 8 1.56 -2.80 -5.42
C ALA A 8 0.82 -1.85 -6.36
N VAL A 9 0.42 -0.70 -5.85
CA VAL A 9 -0.26 0.33 -6.64
C VAL A 9 0.76 1.22 -7.34
N ILE A 10 0.60 1.40 -8.64
CA ILE A 10 1.43 2.30 -9.44
C ILE A 10 0.88 3.72 -9.33
N TYR A 11 1.30 4.45 -8.31
CA TYR A 11 0.98 5.88 -8.16
C TYR A 11 2.02 6.78 -8.84
N ALA A 12 3.16 6.22 -9.24
CA ALA A 12 4.23 6.90 -9.97
C ALA A 12 5.03 5.89 -10.80
N PRO A 13 5.61 6.28 -11.95
CA PRO A 13 6.36 5.35 -12.81
C PRO A 13 7.51 4.63 -12.11
N LYS A 14 8.16 5.27 -11.14
CA LYS A 14 9.28 4.69 -10.37
C LYS A 14 8.89 3.46 -9.54
N VAL A 15 7.61 3.25 -9.27
CA VAL A 15 7.13 2.14 -8.43
C VAL A 15 7.52 0.79 -9.04
N THR A 16 7.40 0.64 -10.36
CA THR A 16 7.77 -0.60 -11.04
C THR A 16 9.26 -0.91 -10.90
N VAL A 17 10.11 0.11 -10.96
CA VAL A 17 11.56 -0.04 -10.79
C VAL A 17 11.89 -0.44 -9.35
N ILE A 18 11.28 0.20 -8.37
CA ILE A 18 11.47 -0.10 -6.95
C ILE A 18 11.09 -1.55 -6.65
N TRP A 19 9.94 -1.99 -7.13
CA TRP A 19 9.49 -3.36 -6.90
C TRP A 19 10.32 -4.40 -7.66
N GLY A 20 10.89 -4.04 -8.80
CA GLY A 20 11.88 -4.86 -9.48
C GLY A 20 13.11 -5.11 -8.61
N ILE A 21 13.63 -4.08 -7.98
CA ILE A 21 14.79 -4.17 -7.06
C ILE A 21 14.42 -5.04 -5.83
N ILE A 22 13.24 -4.84 -5.25
CA ILE A 22 12.76 -5.63 -4.11
C ILE A 22 12.63 -7.11 -4.50
N ALA A 23 12.06 -7.40 -5.67
CA ALA A 23 11.92 -8.78 -6.15
C ALA A 23 13.28 -9.45 -6.36
N ASP A 24 14.26 -8.73 -6.92
CA ASP A 24 15.62 -9.25 -7.10
C ASP A 24 16.29 -9.54 -5.76
N PHE A 25 16.10 -8.69 -4.77
CA PHE A 25 16.60 -8.91 -3.42
C PHE A 25 16.04 -10.20 -2.83
N PHE A 26 14.73 -10.39 -2.84
CA PHE A 26 14.10 -11.59 -2.30
C PHE A 26 14.50 -12.85 -3.06
N LYS A 27 14.68 -12.76 -4.37
CA LYS A 27 15.18 -13.88 -5.18
C LYS A 27 16.58 -14.28 -4.74
N GLY A 28 17.46 -13.29 -4.48
CA GLY A 28 18.81 -13.54 -3.98
C GLY A 28 18.82 -14.22 -2.60
N GLU A 29 17.81 -13.94 -1.77
CA GLU A 29 17.64 -14.57 -0.45
C GLU A 29 16.95 -15.95 -0.53
N GLY A 30 16.66 -16.46 -1.71
CA GLY A 30 16.00 -17.75 -1.88
C GLY A 30 14.49 -17.74 -1.66
N PHE A 31 13.89 -16.57 -1.61
CA PHE A 31 12.45 -16.39 -1.42
C PHE A 31 11.85 -15.55 -2.55
N PRO A 32 11.61 -16.14 -3.73
CA PRO A 32 11.15 -15.40 -4.89
C PRO A 32 9.74 -14.85 -4.68
N VAL A 33 9.59 -13.55 -4.94
CA VAL A 33 8.32 -12.86 -4.95
C VAL A 33 8.01 -12.32 -6.35
N GLU A 34 6.74 -12.23 -6.67
CA GLU A 34 6.26 -11.72 -7.95
C GLU A 34 5.43 -10.46 -7.69
N PRO A 35 5.90 -9.28 -8.08
CA PRO A 35 5.10 -8.06 -8.00
C PRO A 35 3.94 -8.11 -9.00
N VAL A 36 2.75 -7.77 -8.52
CA VAL A 36 1.55 -7.59 -9.35
C VAL A 36 1.06 -6.16 -9.19
N PHE A 37 0.95 -5.44 -10.30
CA PHE A 37 0.67 -4.00 -10.25
C PHE A 37 -0.80 -3.70 -10.47
N TYR A 38 -1.30 -2.75 -9.70
CA TYR A 38 -2.67 -2.27 -9.76
C TYR A 38 -2.70 -0.75 -10.01
N LYS A 39 -3.76 -0.28 -10.64
CA LYS A 39 -3.96 1.15 -10.92
C LYS A 39 -4.35 1.95 -9.68
N ASP A 40 -5.02 1.31 -8.72
CA ASP A 40 -5.50 1.93 -7.48
C ASP A 40 -5.64 0.90 -6.35
N TYR A 41 -5.85 1.39 -5.14
CA TYR A 41 -5.96 0.53 -3.97
C TYR A 41 -7.25 -0.30 -3.96
N VAL A 42 -8.34 0.21 -4.53
CA VAL A 42 -9.60 -0.55 -4.61
C VAL A 42 -9.41 -1.82 -5.43
N SER A 43 -8.81 -1.69 -6.62
CA SER A 43 -8.49 -2.83 -7.48
C SER A 43 -7.54 -3.82 -6.79
N GLN A 44 -6.55 -3.30 -6.03
CA GLN A 44 -5.62 -4.15 -5.29
C GLN A 44 -6.30 -4.95 -4.19
N ILE A 45 -7.20 -4.32 -3.43
CA ILE A 45 -7.97 -5.04 -2.40
C ILE A 45 -8.89 -6.08 -3.04
N ASP A 46 -9.51 -5.77 -4.17
CA ASP A 46 -10.29 -6.76 -4.91
C ASP A 46 -9.42 -7.95 -5.32
N GLY A 47 -8.22 -7.70 -5.82
CA GLY A 47 -7.25 -8.76 -6.16
C GLY A 47 -6.87 -9.62 -4.96
N LEU A 48 -6.69 -9.00 -3.79
CA LEU A 48 -6.43 -9.73 -2.55
C LEU A 48 -7.62 -10.62 -2.15
N MET A 49 -8.84 -10.08 -2.22
CA MET A 49 -10.06 -10.83 -1.89
C MET A 49 -10.31 -11.99 -2.86
N ASN A 50 -9.95 -11.84 -4.12
CA ASN A 50 -10.13 -12.85 -5.18
C ASN A 50 -8.99 -13.88 -5.23
N GLY A 51 -7.96 -13.72 -4.40
CA GLY A 51 -6.81 -14.62 -4.40
C GLY A 51 -5.84 -14.42 -5.57
N GLU A 52 -5.89 -13.27 -6.22
CA GLU A 52 -4.95 -12.92 -7.30
C GLU A 52 -3.56 -12.59 -6.74
N ILE A 53 -3.51 -12.09 -5.53
CA ILE A 53 -2.29 -11.79 -4.78
C ILE A 53 -2.38 -12.37 -3.38
N ASP A 54 -1.23 -12.65 -2.79
CA ASP A 54 -1.12 -13.20 -1.43
C ASP A 54 -0.91 -12.10 -0.39
N ILE A 55 -0.20 -11.06 -0.79
CA ILE A 55 0.14 -9.90 0.06
C ILE A 55 -0.19 -8.62 -0.70
N ALA A 56 -0.74 -7.64 -0.02
CA ALA A 56 -0.98 -6.32 -0.59
C ALA A 56 -0.14 -5.28 0.15
N TRP A 57 0.65 -4.51 -0.60
CA TRP A 57 1.34 -3.34 -0.06
C TRP A 57 0.39 -2.16 -0.09
N ASN A 58 -0.24 -1.87 1.05
CA ASN A 58 -1.38 -0.96 1.15
C ASN A 58 -1.02 0.38 1.78
N SER A 59 -1.83 1.39 1.46
CA SER A 59 -1.95 2.58 2.30
C SER A 59 -2.69 2.23 3.60
N PRO A 60 -2.61 3.08 4.64
CA PRO A 60 -3.35 2.84 5.87
C PRO A 60 -4.87 2.69 5.67
N LEU A 61 -5.46 3.50 4.80
CA LEU A 61 -6.89 3.42 4.49
C LEU A 61 -7.24 2.11 3.77
N ALA A 62 -6.40 1.67 2.83
CA ALA A 62 -6.59 0.40 2.13
C ALA A 62 -6.45 -0.79 3.10
N TRP A 63 -5.57 -0.70 4.09
CA TRP A 63 -5.48 -1.70 5.15
C TRP A 63 -6.78 -1.80 5.94
N VAL A 64 -7.36 -0.66 6.33
CA VAL A 64 -8.63 -0.64 7.05
C VAL A 64 -9.75 -1.27 6.21
N ASP A 65 -9.82 -0.98 4.92
CA ASP A 65 -10.79 -1.60 4.00
C ASP A 65 -10.63 -3.13 3.95
N ALA A 66 -9.40 -3.60 3.79
CA ALA A 66 -9.11 -5.04 3.80
C ALA A 66 -9.50 -5.69 5.13
N TYR A 67 -9.21 -5.04 6.25
CA TYR A 67 -9.57 -5.53 7.58
C TYR A 67 -11.08 -5.66 7.74
N ILE A 68 -11.85 -4.65 7.33
CA ILE A 68 -13.30 -4.67 7.40
C ILE A 68 -13.88 -5.75 6.47
N ARG A 69 -13.42 -5.81 5.22
CA ARG A 69 -13.93 -6.77 4.22
C ARG A 69 -13.63 -8.22 4.60
N THR A 70 -12.57 -8.47 5.32
CA THR A 70 -12.24 -9.81 5.82
C THR A 70 -12.82 -10.10 7.21
N LYS A 71 -13.61 -9.19 7.78
CA LYS A 71 -14.14 -9.31 9.14
C LYS A 71 -13.04 -9.52 10.18
N GLY A 72 -11.96 -8.76 10.05
CA GLY A 72 -10.83 -8.80 10.95
C GLY A 72 -9.84 -9.95 10.73
N LYS A 73 -9.95 -10.69 9.63
CA LYS A 73 -9.05 -11.83 9.35
C LYS A 73 -7.77 -11.42 8.60
N ALA A 74 -7.75 -10.24 7.99
CA ALA A 74 -6.54 -9.75 7.37
C ALA A 74 -5.45 -9.50 8.43
N LEU A 75 -4.22 -9.90 8.11
CA LEU A 75 -3.09 -9.71 9.00
C LEU A 75 -2.23 -8.54 8.51
N ASP A 76 -1.78 -7.71 9.44
CA ASP A 76 -0.76 -6.71 9.15
C ASP A 76 0.62 -7.36 9.29
N GLY A 77 1.39 -7.37 8.21
CA GLY A 77 2.70 -8.02 8.17
C GLY A 77 3.82 -7.09 8.63
N SER A 78 3.92 -5.94 8.00
CA SER A 78 5.00 -5.00 8.28
C SER A 78 4.71 -3.60 7.74
N MET A 79 5.50 -2.62 8.17
CA MET A 79 5.55 -1.29 7.56
C MET A 79 6.99 -0.79 7.55
N ARG A 80 7.26 0.21 6.73
CA ARG A 80 8.58 0.86 6.73
C ARG A 80 8.76 1.66 8.01
N ASP A 81 9.98 1.74 8.49
CA ASP A 81 10.32 2.60 9.64
C ASP A 81 9.98 4.08 9.40
N THR A 82 10.11 4.55 8.14
CA THR A 82 9.76 5.91 7.74
C THR A 82 8.26 6.20 7.78
N ASP A 83 7.42 5.18 7.91
CA ASP A 83 5.96 5.34 8.00
C ASP A 83 5.46 5.50 9.44
N ARG A 84 6.35 5.33 10.42
CA ARG A 84 6.02 5.52 11.83
C ARG A 84 5.95 7.02 12.15
N ASP A 85 5.04 7.37 13.03
CA ASP A 85 4.87 8.74 13.56
C ASP A 85 4.70 9.79 12.45
N ARG A 86 4.07 9.38 11.34
CA ARG A 86 3.80 10.24 10.21
C ARG A 86 2.78 11.30 10.57
N GLN A 87 3.08 12.55 10.22
CA GLN A 87 2.16 13.66 10.40
C GLN A 87 1.56 14.09 9.07
N THR A 88 0.29 14.44 9.11
CA THR A 88 -0.42 15.01 7.96
C THR A 88 -0.79 16.45 8.25
N TYR A 89 -0.64 17.31 7.26
CA TYR A 89 -0.93 18.72 7.37
C TYR A 89 -2.05 19.09 6.41
N LEU A 90 -3.04 19.84 6.93
CA LEU A 90 -4.01 20.52 6.09
C LEU A 90 -3.40 21.89 5.70
N VAL A 91 -3.25 22.09 4.40
CA VAL A 91 -2.62 23.29 3.86
C VAL A 91 -3.67 24.15 3.19
N VAL A 92 -3.73 25.42 3.56
CA VAL A 92 -4.64 26.40 2.98
C VAL A 92 -3.84 27.58 2.44
N ARG A 93 -4.45 28.36 1.55
CA ARG A 93 -3.82 29.59 1.08
C ARG A 93 -3.73 30.59 2.24
N LYS A 94 -2.64 31.35 2.27
CA LYS A 94 -2.38 32.34 3.32
C LYS A 94 -3.50 33.36 3.47
N ASP A 95 -4.17 33.71 2.37
CA ASP A 95 -5.22 34.71 2.29
C ASP A 95 -6.65 34.10 2.33
N SER A 96 -6.77 32.85 2.70
CA SER A 96 -8.07 32.14 2.70
C SER A 96 -8.98 32.53 3.87
N GLY A 97 -8.42 33.07 4.96
CA GLY A 97 -9.17 33.33 6.20
C GLY A 97 -9.42 32.05 7.03
N ILE A 98 -8.93 30.89 6.59
CA ILE A 98 -9.05 29.62 7.31
C ILE A 98 -7.88 29.52 8.29
N GLU A 99 -8.18 29.49 9.58
CA GLU A 99 -7.19 29.42 10.65
C GLU A 99 -7.29 28.14 11.48
N SER A 100 -8.45 27.47 11.42
CA SER A 100 -8.72 26.25 12.18
C SER A 100 -9.63 25.29 11.39
N ILE A 101 -9.83 24.09 11.91
CA ILE A 101 -10.71 23.07 11.29
C ILE A 101 -12.16 23.56 11.26
N GLU A 102 -12.57 24.33 12.28
CA GLU A 102 -13.92 24.88 12.37
C GLU A 102 -14.24 25.87 11.25
N ASP A 103 -13.23 26.42 10.58
CA ASP A 103 -13.39 27.36 9.46
C ASP A 103 -13.61 26.64 8.11
N LEU A 104 -13.54 25.31 8.07
CA LEU A 104 -13.70 24.54 6.86
C LEU A 104 -15.14 24.39 6.38
#